data_0762f260679aebec9745cca23408f9e7
#
_entry.id   0762f260679aebec9745cca23408f9e7
#
_cell.length_a   1.000
_cell.length_b   1.000
_cell.length_c   1.000
_cell.angle_alpha   90.00
_cell.angle_beta   90.00
_cell.angle_gamma   90.00
#
_symmetry.space_group_name_H-M   'P 1'
#
loop_
_entity.id
_entity.type
_entity.pdbx_description
1 polymer ?
#
loop_
_entity_poly.entity_id
_entity_poly.type
_entity_poly.pdbx_seq_one_letter_code
_entity_poly.pdbx_strand_id
1 'polypeptide(L)'
;LIQLIRIRYGDNIGVNSPTWARGGYEVAQDIILPYARLYLIGLCVACVSFVYFILRRTRQGMLIRATMQNRDMARSLGVRTRNVDRFTFALGSGIAGVAGYGWTIIGGVTPDMGQTNFIVDSFLVVVTGGVGELAGVLFSGLGIGVLSKAIEPMEFGTFVVGPVWGKVLLL
;
A
#
# COMPACT_ATOMS: atom_id res chain seq x y z
N LEU A 1 -16.15 -12.40 12.94
CA LEU A 1 -16.39 -10.95 13.11
C LEU A 1 -16.79 -10.30 11.78
N ILE A 2 -16.06 -10.55 10.68
CA ILE A 2 -16.34 -10.02 9.34
C ILE A 2 -17.74 -10.41 8.87
N GLN A 3 -18.15 -11.69 9.01
CA GLN A 3 -19.48 -12.15 8.64
C GLN A 3 -20.60 -11.49 9.45
N LEU A 4 -20.38 -11.20 10.73
CA LEU A 4 -21.36 -10.51 11.57
C LEU A 4 -21.58 -9.06 11.10
N ILE A 5 -20.52 -8.39 10.68
CA ILE A 5 -20.59 -7.02 10.13
C ILE A 5 -21.34 -7.04 8.78
N ARG A 6 -21.05 -8.04 7.93
CA ARG A 6 -21.70 -8.23 6.63
C ARG A 6 -23.23 -8.45 6.76
N ILE A 7 -23.64 -9.25 7.73
CA ILE A 7 -25.08 -9.51 7.99
C ILE A 7 -25.78 -8.26 8.53
N ARG A 8 -25.08 -7.44 9.33
CA ARG A 8 -25.70 -6.28 9.99
C ARG A 8 -25.74 -5.03 9.11
N TYR A 9 -24.72 -4.81 8.27
CA TYR A 9 -24.51 -3.57 7.51
C TYR A 9 -24.54 -3.76 5.99
N GLY A 10 -24.63 -4.99 5.48
CA GLY A 10 -24.59 -5.32 4.05
C GLY A 10 -23.17 -5.47 3.50
N ASP A 11 -23.08 -5.95 2.25
CA ASP A 11 -21.81 -6.28 1.59
C ASP A 11 -21.02 -5.05 1.10
N ASN A 12 -21.72 -3.96 0.81
CA ASN A 12 -21.11 -2.74 0.30
C ASN A 12 -21.70 -1.51 0.98
N ILE A 13 -20.92 -0.85 1.79
CA ILE A 13 -21.22 0.50 2.22
C ILE A 13 -20.67 1.42 1.13
N GLY A 14 -21.56 1.83 0.22
CA GLY A 14 -21.22 2.80 -0.82
C GLY A 14 -20.86 4.13 -0.19
N VAL A 15 -19.59 4.34 0.06
CA VAL A 15 -19.08 5.65 0.46
C VAL A 15 -19.08 6.51 -0.80
N ASN A 16 -19.99 7.47 -0.87
CA ASN A 16 -20.00 8.45 -1.95
C ASN A 16 -18.68 9.22 -1.94
N SER A 17 -17.96 9.15 -3.05
CA SER A 17 -16.75 9.96 -3.23
C SER A 17 -17.06 11.42 -2.92
N PRO A 18 -16.17 12.12 -2.18
CA PRO A 18 -16.36 13.53 -1.87
C PRO A 18 -16.60 14.34 -3.14
N THR A 19 -17.42 15.39 -3.07
CA THR A 19 -17.80 16.21 -4.21
C THR A 19 -16.61 16.81 -4.98
N TRP A 20 -15.50 17.08 -4.28
CA TRP A 20 -14.25 17.55 -4.89
C TRP A 20 -13.50 16.47 -5.70
N ALA A 21 -13.76 15.18 -5.41
CA ALA A 21 -13.12 14.07 -6.11
C ALA A 21 -13.86 13.64 -7.38
N ARG A 22 -15.08 14.17 -7.62
CA ARG A 22 -15.94 13.86 -8.78
C ARG A 22 -15.61 14.67 -10.04
N GLY A 23 -14.73 15.70 -9.95
CA GLY A 23 -14.22 16.45 -11.10
C GLY A 23 -13.08 15.71 -11.79
N GLY A 24 -12.92 15.89 -13.11
CA GLY A 24 -11.79 15.40 -13.89
C GLY A 24 -11.19 16.53 -14.73
N TYR A 25 -9.88 16.47 -14.95
CA TYR A 25 -9.17 17.32 -15.91
C TYR A 25 -9.17 16.60 -17.26
N GLU A 26 -9.73 17.20 -18.29
CA GLU A 26 -9.64 16.70 -19.65
C GLU A 26 -8.22 16.93 -20.17
N VAL A 27 -7.41 15.88 -20.23
CA VAL A 27 -6.04 15.96 -20.74
C VAL A 27 -5.99 15.75 -22.25
N ALA A 28 -6.96 15.03 -22.81
CA ALA A 28 -7.14 14.82 -24.24
C ALA A 28 -8.61 14.49 -24.53
N GLN A 29 -9.01 14.54 -25.80
CA GLN A 29 -10.40 14.43 -26.29
C GLN A 29 -11.20 13.21 -25.78
N ASP A 30 -10.55 12.24 -25.07
CA ASP A 30 -11.21 11.03 -24.54
C ASP A 30 -10.64 10.54 -23.20
N ILE A 31 -9.71 11.29 -22.57
CA ILE A 31 -9.05 10.85 -21.31
C ILE A 31 -9.39 11.83 -20.20
N ILE A 32 -10.36 11.46 -19.37
CA ILE A 32 -10.72 12.18 -18.15
C ILE A 32 -9.90 11.59 -16.99
N LEU A 33 -8.95 12.38 -16.46
CA LEU A 33 -8.24 12.03 -15.23
C LEU A 33 -9.05 12.52 -14.02
N PRO A 34 -9.68 11.63 -13.24
CA PRO A 34 -10.40 12.04 -12.05
C PRO A 34 -9.42 12.60 -11.01
N TYR A 35 -9.78 13.72 -10.39
CA TYR A 35 -8.97 14.37 -9.34
C TYR A 35 -8.60 13.42 -8.19
N ALA A 36 -9.46 12.43 -7.91
CA ALA A 36 -9.18 11.39 -6.93
C ALA A 36 -7.86 10.65 -7.20
N ARG A 37 -7.57 10.32 -8.46
CA ARG A 37 -6.32 9.62 -8.82
C ARG A 37 -5.09 10.51 -8.66
N LEU A 38 -5.17 11.77 -9.04
CA LEU A 38 -4.08 12.74 -8.84
C LEU A 38 -3.80 12.97 -7.35
N TYR A 39 -4.85 13.09 -6.55
CA TYR A 39 -4.73 13.19 -5.10
C TYR A 39 -4.02 11.98 -4.49
N LEU A 40 -4.36 10.76 -4.92
CA LEU A 40 -3.74 9.54 -4.42
C LEU A 40 -2.27 9.42 -4.82
N ILE A 41 -1.91 9.81 -6.04
CA ILE A 41 -0.51 9.84 -6.46
C ILE A 41 0.26 10.82 -5.56
N GLY A 42 -0.27 12.01 -5.34
CA GLY A 42 0.34 13.00 -4.45
C GLY A 42 0.49 12.49 -3.02
N LEU A 43 -0.54 11.84 -2.49
CA LEU A 43 -0.53 11.25 -1.16
C LEU A 43 0.50 10.11 -1.04
N CYS A 44 0.61 9.26 -2.06
CA CYS A 44 1.61 8.19 -2.13
C CYS A 44 3.03 8.76 -2.12
N VAL A 45 3.31 9.73 -2.97
CA VAL A 45 4.62 10.41 -3.03
C VAL A 45 4.94 11.10 -1.70
N ALA A 46 3.96 11.74 -1.07
CA ALA A 46 4.13 12.38 0.24
C ALA A 46 4.47 11.35 1.33
N CYS A 47 3.77 10.22 1.38
CA CYS A 47 4.05 9.14 2.33
C CYS A 47 5.46 8.55 2.12
N VAL A 48 5.84 8.25 0.89
CA VAL A 48 7.18 7.72 0.56
C VAL A 48 8.27 8.72 0.96
N SER A 49 8.09 9.99 0.61
CA SER A 49 9.02 11.05 0.98
C SER A 49 9.14 11.22 2.49
N PHE A 50 8.04 11.13 3.21
CA PHE A 50 7.99 11.21 4.67
C PHE A 50 8.75 10.05 5.32
N VAL A 51 8.52 8.81 4.87
CA VAL A 51 9.25 7.63 5.35
C VAL A 51 10.74 7.74 5.05
N TYR A 52 11.09 8.13 3.83
CA TYR A 52 12.47 8.33 3.42
C TYR A 52 13.17 9.38 4.28
N PHE A 53 12.50 10.50 4.54
CA PHE A 53 13.01 11.56 5.40
C PHE A 53 13.23 11.07 6.84
N ILE A 54 12.26 10.35 7.42
CA ILE A 54 12.41 9.77 8.77
C ILE A 54 13.60 8.82 8.81
N LEU A 55 13.69 7.88 7.87
CA LEU A 55 14.74 6.87 7.87
C LEU A 55 16.14 7.43 7.62
N ARG A 56 16.27 8.47 6.77
CA ARG A 56 17.59 9.03 6.39
C ARG A 56 18.02 10.21 7.24
N ARG A 57 17.11 11.04 7.71
CA ARG A 57 17.41 12.34 8.34
C ARG A 57 17.17 12.39 9.84
N THR A 58 16.46 11.41 10.44
CA THR A 58 16.20 11.46 11.89
C THR A 58 17.05 10.49 12.68
N ARG A 59 17.25 10.81 13.97
CA ARG A 59 17.92 9.91 14.93
C ARG A 59 17.20 8.57 15.05
N GLN A 60 15.89 8.56 14.97
CA GLN A 60 15.08 7.33 15.01
C GLN A 60 15.40 6.41 13.84
N GLY A 61 15.52 6.95 12.62
CA GLY A 61 15.90 6.16 11.45
C GLY A 61 17.31 5.54 11.57
N MET A 62 18.26 6.25 12.19
CA MET A 62 19.58 5.68 12.47
C MET A 62 19.49 4.53 13.48
N LEU A 63 18.69 4.67 14.54
CA LEU A 63 18.48 3.62 15.53
C LEU A 63 17.78 2.39 14.94
N ILE A 64 16.80 2.60 14.06
CA ILE A 64 16.12 1.52 13.34
C ILE A 64 17.12 0.71 12.53
N ARG A 65 17.95 1.37 11.71
CA ARG A 65 18.96 0.70 10.88
C ARG A 65 20.01 -0.03 11.72
N ALA A 66 20.47 0.55 12.81
CA ALA A 66 21.41 -0.08 13.73
C ALA A 66 20.82 -1.34 14.38
N THR A 67 19.56 -1.29 14.82
CA THR A 67 18.89 -2.46 15.41
C THR A 67 18.57 -3.55 14.39
N MET A 68 18.36 -3.20 13.13
CA MET A 68 18.15 -4.18 12.06
C MET A 68 19.44 -4.92 11.69
N GLN A 69 20.60 -4.24 11.73
CA GLN A 69 21.89 -4.87 11.41
C GLN A 69 22.35 -5.82 12.51
N ASN A 70 22.34 -5.37 13.76
CA ASN A 70 22.74 -6.21 14.90
C ASN A 70 22.04 -5.73 16.17
N ARG A 71 20.99 -6.46 16.56
CA ARG A 71 20.15 -6.11 17.70
C ARG A 71 20.88 -6.19 19.04
N ASP A 72 21.73 -7.19 19.22
CA ASP A 72 22.44 -7.43 20.47
C ASP A 72 23.54 -6.40 20.67
N MET A 73 24.25 -6.05 19.60
CA MET A 73 25.24 -4.98 19.63
C MET A 73 24.58 -3.62 19.93
N ALA A 74 23.45 -3.33 19.33
CA ALA A 74 22.70 -2.11 19.62
C ALA A 74 22.28 -2.01 21.09
N ARG A 75 21.87 -3.13 21.70
CA ARG A 75 21.56 -3.21 23.13
C ARG A 75 22.77 -2.97 24.02
N SER A 76 23.92 -3.53 23.66
CA SER A 76 25.16 -3.35 24.39
C SER A 76 25.62 -1.89 24.40
N LEU A 77 25.31 -1.15 23.34
CA LEU A 77 25.56 0.29 23.22
C LEU A 77 24.49 1.15 23.93
N GLY A 78 23.58 0.54 24.69
CA GLY A 78 22.57 1.25 25.48
C GLY A 78 21.30 1.66 24.70
N VAL A 79 21.13 1.19 23.47
CA VAL A 79 19.91 1.48 22.70
C VAL A 79 18.74 0.70 23.26
N ARG A 80 17.67 1.41 23.62
CA ARG A 80 16.40 0.80 24.07
C ARG A 80 15.64 0.25 22.84
N THR A 81 16.00 -0.95 22.38
CA THR A 81 15.41 -1.58 21.19
C THR A 81 13.90 -1.66 21.24
N ARG A 82 13.31 -1.84 22.43
CA ARG A 82 11.84 -1.86 22.63
C ARG A 82 11.16 -0.57 22.19
N ASN A 83 11.79 0.59 22.40
CA ASN A 83 11.24 1.87 21.97
C ASN A 83 11.36 2.05 20.45
N VAL A 84 12.45 1.54 19.88
CA VAL A 84 12.66 1.53 18.43
C VAL A 84 11.60 0.66 17.74
N ASP A 85 11.36 -0.54 18.26
CA ASP A 85 10.33 -1.46 17.75
C ASP A 85 8.94 -0.83 17.79
N ARG A 86 8.58 -0.20 18.93
CA ARG A 86 7.29 0.49 19.09
C ARG A 86 7.12 1.63 18.07
N PHE A 87 8.15 2.43 17.89
CA PHE A 87 8.13 3.54 16.94
C PHE A 87 8.00 3.04 15.50
N THR A 88 8.75 2.01 15.13
CA THR A 88 8.68 1.39 13.79
C THR A 88 7.30 0.81 13.52
N PHE A 89 6.73 0.11 14.50
CA PHE A 89 5.38 -0.44 14.40
C PHE A 89 4.33 0.67 14.25
N ALA A 90 4.45 1.73 15.05
CA ALA A 90 3.54 2.88 14.98
C ALA A 90 3.60 3.59 13.61
N LEU A 91 4.81 3.72 13.04
CA LEU A 91 4.98 4.25 11.68
C LEU A 91 4.33 3.35 10.64
N GLY A 92 4.56 2.05 10.70
CA GLY A 92 3.97 1.09 9.75
C GLY A 92 2.44 1.09 9.81
N SER A 93 1.85 1.05 11.02
CA SER A 93 0.40 1.09 11.20
C SER A 93 -0.21 2.42 10.74
N GLY A 94 0.49 3.55 10.96
CA GLY A 94 0.07 4.85 10.47
C GLY A 94 0.01 4.91 8.94
N ILE A 95 1.03 4.41 8.26
CA ILE A 95 1.07 4.36 6.79
C ILE A 95 0.00 3.43 6.24
N ALA A 96 -0.21 2.27 6.87
CA ALA A 96 -1.29 1.36 6.48
C ALA A 96 -2.68 2.03 6.60
N GLY A 97 -2.90 2.83 7.65
CA GLY A 97 -4.13 3.63 7.81
C GLY A 97 -4.33 4.64 6.68
N VAL A 98 -3.26 5.34 6.29
CA VAL A 98 -3.30 6.30 5.17
C VAL A 98 -3.56 5.58 3.85
N ALA A 99 -2.96 4.41 3.63
CA ALA A 99 -3.22 3.58 2.44
C ALA A 99 -4.68 3.12 2.38
N GLY A 100 -5.24 2.68 3.51
CA GLY A 100 -6.66 2.33 3.64
C GLY A 100 -7.59 3.50 3.32
N TYR A 101 -7.29 4.69 3.85
CA TYR A 101 -8.03 5.91 3.52
C TYR A 101 -7.97 6.20 2.01
N GLY A 102 -6.79 6.11 1.41
CA GLY A 102 -6.62 6.33 -0.03
C GLY A 102 -7.49 5.40 -0.86
N TRP A 103 -7.58 4.14 -0.47
CA TRP A 103 -8.43 3.18 -1.19
C TRP A 103 -9.92 3.49 -1.08
N THR A 104 -10.40 3.96 0.07
CA THR A 104 -11.82 4.27 0.24
C THR A 104 -12.32 5.33 -0.74
N ILE A 105 -11.45 6.19 -1.23
CA ILE A 105 -11.80 7.23 -2.22
C ILE A 105 -12.11 6.64 -3.59
N ILE A 106 -11.47 5.53 -3.98
CA ILE A 106 -11.63 4.91 -5.31
C ILE A 106 -12.55 3.68 -5.27
N GLY A 107 -12.34 2.79 -4.31
CA GLY A 107 -12.92 1.44 -4.33
C GLY A 107 -14.14 1.24 -3.42
N GLY A 108 -14.52 2.26 -2.63
CA GLY A 108 -15.54 2.08 -1.60
C GLY A 108 -15.04 1.23 -0.41
N VAL A 109 -15.89 0.97 0.56
CA VAL A 109 -15.56 0.21 1.77
C VAL A 109 -16.27 -1.13 1.76
N THR A 110 -15.50 -2.20 1.70
CA THR A 110 -16.00 -3.57 1.87
C THR A 110 -15.38 -4.21 3.12
N PRO A 111 -16.11 -5.05 3.86
CA PRO A 111 -15.58 -5.69 5.08
C PRO A 111 -14.36 -6.58 4.82
N ASP A 112 -14.21 -7.13 3.63
CA ASP A 112 -13.13 -8.05 3.23
C ASP A 112 -11.94 -7.36 2.56
N MET A 113 -11.99 -6.04 2.44
CA MET A 113 -11.06 -5.24 1.64
C MET A 113 -9.59 -5.49 2.01
N GLY A 114 -9.29 -5.52 3.32
CA GLY A 114 -7.93 -5.74 3.81
C GLY A 114 -7.41 -7.14 3.52
N GLN A 115 -8.26 -8.14 3.64
CA GLN A 115 -7.86 -9.54 3.53
C GLN A 115 -7.69 -9.99 2.07
N THR A 116 -8.62 -9.64 1.20
CA THR A 116 -8.69 -10.18 -0.16
C THR A 116 -7.75 -9.47 -1.12
N ASN A 117 -7.62 -8.14 -1.01
CA ASN A 117 -6.91 -7.35 -2.02
C ASN A 117 -5.53 -6.88 -1.58
N PHE A 118 -5.32 -6.61 -0.27
CA PHE A 118 -4.09 -5.97 0.18
C PHE A 118 -3.04 -6.89 0.76
N ILE A 119 -3.43 -7.96 1.46
CA ILE A 119 -2.44 -8.83 2.13
C ILE A 119 -1.57 -9.52 1.08
N VAL A 120 -2.18 -10.10 0.06
CA VAL A 120 -1.45 -10.84 -0.99
C VAL A 120 -0.54 -9.90 -1.77
N ASP A 121 -1.07 -8.75 -2.21
CA ASP A 121 -0.30 -7.78 -2.99
C ASP A 121 0.86 -7.19 -2.18
N SER A 122 0.62 -6.83 -0.92
CA SER A 122 1.66 -6.30 -0.04
C SER A 122 2.75 -7.32 0.23
N PHE A 123 2.38 -8.58 0.42
CA PHE A 123 3.34 -9.66 0.62
C PHE A 123 4.21 -9.87 -0.63
N LEU A 124 3.59 -9.93 -1.81
CA LEU A 124 4.31 -10.04 -3.09
C LEU A 124 5.30 -8.89 -3.30
N VAL A 125 4.86 -7.65 -3.07
CA VAL A 125 5.71 -6.47 -3.21
C VAL A 125 6.91 -6.53 -2.27
N VAL A 126 6.72 -6.94 -1.02
CA VAL A 126 7.82 -7.01 -0.03
C VAL A 126 8.78 -8.14 -0.35
N VAL A 127 8.28 -9.30 -0.77
CA VAL A 127 9.14 -10.45 -1.11
C VAL A 127 9.97 -10.16 -2.36
N THR A 128 9.36 -9.63 -3.41
CA THR A 128 10.06 -9.31 -4.66
C THR A 128 10.97 -8.09 -4.54
N GLY A 129 10.60 -7.11 -3.71
CA GLY A 129 11.41 -5.90 -3.48
C GLY A 129 12.57 -6.09 -2.53
N GLY A 130 12.58 -7.17 -1.78
CA GLY A 130 13.58 -7.46 -0.74
C GLY A 130 13.25 -6.85 0.61
N VAL A 131 13.27 -7.70 1.64
CA VAL A 131 13.01 -7.28 3.01
C VAL A 131 14.14 -6.40 3.53
N GLY A 132 13.82 -5.16 3.90
CA GLY A 132 14.79 -4.22 4.46
C GLY A 132 15.31 -3.15 3.49
N GLU A 133 15.03 -3.23 2.19
CA GLU A 133 15.38 -2.21 1.21
C GLU A 133 14.17 -1.41 0.73
N LEU A 134 14.12 -0.13 1.12
CA LEU A 134 13.02 0.75 0.75
C LEU A 134 12.94 0.97 -0.78
N ALA A 135 14.09 1.11 -1.45
CA ALA A 135 14.14 1.31 -2.89
C ALA A 135 13.60 0.07 -3.64
N GLY A 136 14.01 -1.13 -3.23
CA GLY A 136 13.53 -2.39 -3.81
C GLY A 136 12.01 -2.52 -3.71
N VAL A 137 11.43 -2.24 -2.54
CA VAL A 137 9.98 -2.29 -2.31
C VAL A 137 9.24 -1.26 -3.18
N LEU A 138 9.78 -0.06 -3.39
CA LEU A 138 9.18 0.95 -4.26
C LEU A 138 9.16 0.51 -5.72
N PHE A 139 10.30 0.02 -6.24
CA PHE A 139 10.38 -0.45 -7.62
C PHE A 139 9.53 -1.69 -7.87
N SER A 140 9.50 -2.64 -6.93
CA SER A 140 8.64 -3.82 -7.05
C SER A 140 7.16 -3.46 -6.99
N GLY A 141 6.77 -2.53 -6.11
CA GLY A 141 5.39 -2.06 -6.01
C GLY A 141 4.90 -1.39 -7.29
N LEU A 142 5.73 -0.53 -7.90
CA LEU A 142 5.45 0.06 -9.20
C LEU A 142 5.40 -1.00 -10.31
N GLY A 143 6.38 -1.91 -10.34
CA GLY A 143 6.46 -2.98 -11.33
C GLY A 143 5.24 -3.90 -11.28
N ILE A 144 4.90 -4.41 -10.11
CA ILE A 144 3.73 -5.30 -9.91
C ILE A 144 2.43 -4.55 -10.23
N GLY A 145 2.31 -3.28 -9.81
CA GLY A 145 1.13 -2.46 -10.11
C GLY A 145 0.91 -2.25 -11.61
N VAL A 146 1.97 -1.90 -12.35
CA VAL A 146 1.92 -1.75 -13.81
C VAL A 146 1.64 -3.09 -14.49
N LEU A 147 2.32 -4.15 -14.07
CA LEU A 147 2.16 -5.49 -14.65
C LEU A 147 0.73 -6.03 -14.44
N SER A 148 0.18 -5.89 -13.23
CA SER A 148 -1.20 -6.27 -12.92
C SER A 148 -2.20 -5.54 -13.80
N LYS A 149 -1.97 -4.25 -14.05
CA LYS A 149 -2.84 -3.46 -14.93
C LYS A 149 -2.64 -3.74 -16.42
N ALA A 150 -1.46 -4.16 -16.84
CA ALA A 150 -1.19 -4.56 -18.21
C ALA A 150 -1.82 -5.92 -18.57
N ILE A 151 -1.90 -6.83 -17.59
CA ILE A 151 -2.48 -8.17 -17.77
C ILE A 151 -4.02 -8.14 -17.69
N GLU A 152 -4.60 -7.20 -16.94
CA GLU A 152 -6.05 -7.09 -16.74
C GLU A 152 -6.86 -6.98 -18.06
N PRO A 153 -6.46 -6.21 -19.09
CA PRO A 153 -7.16 -6.12 -20.36
C PRO A 153 -6.84 -7.27 -21.33
N MET A 154 -5.89 -8.14 -21.03
CA MET A 154 -5.57 -9.28 -21.91
C MET A 154 -6.55 -10.43 -21.64
N GLU A 155 -7.74 -10.36 -22.23
CA GLU A 155 -8.64 -11.49 -22.36
C GLU A 155 -8.02 -12.51 -23.34
N PHE A 156 -7.26 -13.44 -22.84
CA PHE A 156 -6.81 -14.59 -23.61
C PHE A 156 -7.96 -15.60 -23.77
N GLY A 157 -8.81 -15.38 -24.78
CA GLY A 157 -9.84 -16.34 -25.17
C GLY A 157 -10.83 -16.69 -24.05
N THR A 158 -11.45 -17.83 -24.11
CA THR A 158 -12.55 -18.32 -23.26
C THR A 158 -12.19 -18.53 -21.75
N PHE A 159 -10.92 -18.30 -21.36
CA PHE A 159 -10.47 -18.34 -19.98
C PHE A 159 -10.39 -16.91 -19.43
N VAL A 160 -11.39 -16.53 -18.65
CA VAL A 160 -11.29 -15.34 -17.78
C VAL A 160 -10.20 -15.62 -16.75
N VAL A 161 -8.99 -15.17 -17.02
CA VAL A 161 -7.91 -15.21 -16.03
C VAL A 161 -8.27 -14.16 -14.99
N GLY A 162 -9.00 -14.60 -13.95
CA GLY A 162 -9.35 -13.73 -12.84
C GLY A 162 -8.07 -13.10 -12.25
N PRO A 163 -8.16 -11.95 -11.60
CA PRO A 163 -7.01 -11.18 -11.08
C PRO A 163 -6.12 -12.01 -10.15
N VAL A 164 -6.62 -13.11 -9.62
CA VAL A 164 -5.87 -14.07 -8.77
C VAL A 164 -4.87 -14.89 -9.57
N TRP A 165 -5.22 -15.34 -10.78
CA TRP A 165 -4.33 -16.16 -11.62
C TRP A 165 -3.17 -15.37 -12.22
N GLY A 166 -3.40 -14.10 -12.55
CA GLY A 166 -2.32 -13.20 -12.96
C GLY A 166 -1.25 -13.04 -11.87
N LYS A 167 -1.66 -13.02 -10.61
CA LYS A 167 -0.75 -12.93 -9.44
C LYS A 167 0.00 -14.24 -9.18
N VAL A 168 -0.62 -15.38 -9.44
CA VAL A 168 0.02 -16.71 -9.32
C VAL A 168 1.09 -16.93 -10.39
N LEU A 169 0.91 -16.37 -11.59
CA LEU A 169 1.92 -16.44 -12.67
C LEU A 169 3.15 -15.56 -12.41
N LEU A 170 3.04 -14.60 -11.49
CA LEU A 170 4.12 -13.70 -11.10
C LEU A 170 4.98 -14.22 -9.93
N LEU A 171 4.60 -15.33 -9.33
CA LEU A 171 5.29 -16.02 -8.24
C LEU A 171 6.23 -17.08 -8.77
#